data_b7dfc5c2c9d362640e6f945f432588de
#
_entry.id   b7dfc5c2c9d362640e6f945f432588de
#
_cell.length_a   1.000
_cell.length_b   1.000
_cell.length_c   1.000
_cell.angle_alpha   90.00
_cell.angle_beta   90.00
_cell.angle_gamma   90.00
#
_symmetry.space_group_name_H-M   'P 1'
#
loop_
_entity.id
_entity.type
_entity.pdbx_description
1 polymer ?
#
loop_
_entity_poly.entity_id
_entity_poly.type
_entity_poly.pdbx_seq_one_letter_code
_entity_poly.pdbx_strand_id
1 'polypeptide(L)'
;MKQFTVKQIGTMEMGKDGMYVKLLPEYIPALKSLEGFGHADILWWFDGCDDEENRSVLEAESPYKQGPDTMGIFATRSPQRPNPIALSVVQILYIDHEPVLSTLLMQMPGREVLCWI
;
A
#
# COMPACT_ATOMS: atom_id res chain seq x y z
N MET A 1 3.53 -3.47 -25.87
CA MET A 1 4.03 -3.29 -24.49
C MET A 1 3.52 -4.43 -23.63
N LYS A 2 4.39 -4.98 -22.79
CA LYS A 2 3.99 -6.06 -21.91
C LYS A 2 3.10 -5.54 -20.78
N GLN A 3 2.07 -6.28 -20.46
CA GLN A 3 1.23 -6.08 -19.30
C GLN A 3 1.48 -7.20 -18.29
N PHE A 4 1.37 -6.87 -17.01
CA PHE A 4 1.55 -7.82 -15.94
C PHE A 4 0.27 -7.88 -15.13
N THR A 5 -0.06 -9.07 -14.66
CA THR A 5 -1.22 -9.26 -13.80
C THR A 5 -0.74 -9.43 -12.36
N VAL A 6 -1.30 -8.63 -11.47
CA VAL A 6 -1.12 -8.80 -10.03
C VAL A 6 -2.45 -9.23 -9.42
N LYS A 7 -2.38 -10.04 -8.36
CA LYS A 7 -3.56 -10.51 -7.65
C LYS A 7 -3.60 -9.90 -6.26
N GLN A 8 -4.78 -9.51 -5.83
CA GLN A 8 -5.00 -9.07 -4.46
C GLN A 8 -4.78 -10.24 -3.49
N ILE A 9 -3.97 -10.02 -2.48
CA ILE A 9 -3.71 -11.04 -1.45
C ILE A 9 -4.47 -10.80 -0.16
N GLY A 10 -5.03 -9.62 0.01
CA GLY A 10 -5.76 -9.27 1.21
C GLY A 10 -6.27 -7.85 1.17
N THR A 11 -6.79 -7.40 2.28
CA THR A 11 -7.33 -6.04 2.46
C THR A 11 -6.72 -5.39 3.68
N MET A 12 -6.60 -4.06 3.63
CA MET A 12 -6.24 -3.25 4.79
C MET A 12 -7.51 -2.95 5.58
N GLU A 13 -7.49 -3.23 6.86
CA GLU A 13 -8.62 -2.96 7.75
C GLU A 13 -8.16 -2.23 9.01
N MET A 14 -9.08 -1.50 9.64
CA MET A 14 -8.85 -0.84 10.92
C MET A 14 -9.50 -1.63 12.04
N GLY A 15 -8.73 -1.94 13.07
CA GLY A 15 -9.20 -2.59 14.28
C GLY A 15 -9.02 -1.71 15.50
N LYS A 16 -9.33 -2.26 16.68
CA LYS A 16 -9.16 -1.54 17.96
C LYS A 16 -7.71 -1.18 18.26
N ASP A 17 -6.79 -2.02 17.81
CA ASP A 17 -5.35 -1.88 18.10
C ASP A 17 -4.57 -1.24 16.97
N GLY A 18 -5.25 -0.77 15.93
CA GLY A 18 -4.62 -0.12 14.78
C GLY A 18 -4.98 -0.77 13.46
N MET A 19 -4.16 -0.51 12.45
CA MET A 19 -4.36 -1.05 11.12
C MET A 19 -3.78 -2.44 10.99
N TYR A 20 -4.46 -3.31 10.25
CA TYR A 20 -3.97 -4.65 9.97
C TYR A 20 -4.28 -5.05 8.53
N VAL A 21 -3.50 -6.00 8.03
CA VAL A 21 -3.77 -6.65 6.75
C VAL A 21 -4.50 -7.94 7.02
N LYS A 22 -5.69 -8.08 6.47
CA LYS A 22 -6.42 -9.33 6.49
C LYS A 22 -6.14 -10.07 5.20
N LEU A 23 -5.38 -11.15 5.29
CA LEU A 23 -5.03 -11.96 4.12
C LEU A 23 -6.16 -12.88 3.73
N LEU A 24 -6.26 -13.16 2.43
CA LEU A 24 -7.07 -14.26 1.96
C LEU A 24 -6.49 -15.57 2.51
N PRO A 25 -7.34 -16.52 2.95
CA PRO A 25 -6.87 -17.75 3.62
C PRO A 25 -5.82 -18.54 2.83
N GLU A 26 -5.90 -18.53 1.51
CA GLU A 26 -4.96 -19.24 0.65
C GLU A 26 -3.52 -18.73 0.73
N TYR A 27 -3.33 -17.47 1.19
CA TYR A 27 -2.00 -16.85 1.30
C TYR A 27 -1.41 -16.89 2.71
N ILE A 28 -2.13 -17.40 3.70
CA ILE A 28 -1.65 -17.49 5.08
C ILE A 28 -0.34 -18.27 5.20
N PRO A 29 -0.15 -19.40 4.50
CA PRO A 29 1.13 -20.12 4.56
C PRO A 29 2.34 -19.28 4.14
N ALA A 30 2.14 -18.24 3.36
CA ALA A 30 3.22 -17.33 2.93
C ALA A 30 3.74 -16.45 4.07
N LEU A 31 3.05 -16.37 5.20
CA LEU A 31 3.50 -15.64 6.39
C LEU A 31 4.60 -16.36 7.17
N LYS A 32 4.85 -17.62 6.86
CA LYS A 32 5.83 -18.42 7.60
C LYS A 32 7.18 -17.71 7.67
N SER A 33 7.69 -17.57 8.88
CA SER A 33 8.98 -16.93 9.19
C SER A 33 9.00 -15.41 9.02
N LEU A 34 7.89 -14.78 8.67
CA LEU A 34 7.83 -13.32 8.55
C LEU A 34 7.99 -12.64 9.90
N GLU A 35 7.57 -13.28 11.00
CA GLU A 35 7.74 -12.75 12.35
C GLU A 35 9.19 -12.56 12.77
N GLY A 36 10.14 -13.11 12.03
CA GLY A 36 11.56 -12.84 12.23
C GLY A 36 12.03 -11.49 11.73
N PHE A 37 11.17 -10.75 11.05
CA PHE A 37 11.46 -9.43 10.51
C PHE A 37 10.71 -8.36 11.28
N GLY A 38 11.33 -7.18 11.44
CA GLY A 38 10.69 -6.08 12.16
C GLY A 38 9.77 -5.23 11.30
N HIS A 39 9.97 -5.24 9.99
CA HIS A 39 9.24 -4.41 9.05
C HIS A 39 8.86 -5.20 7.82
N ALA A 40 7.84 -4.72 7.11
CA ALA A 40 7.41 -5.26 5.84
C ALA A 40 7.10 -4.12 4.86
N ASP A 41 7.35 -4.38 3.60
CA ASP A 41 6.93 -3.51 2.51
C ASP A 41 5.55 -3.95 2.04
N ILE A 42 4.58 -3.06 2.13
CA ILE A 42 3.22 -3.32 1.67
C ILE A 42 3.02 -2.58 0.36
N LEU A 43 2.75 -3.34 -0.69
CA LEU A 43 2.28 -2.81 -1.96
C LEU A 43 0.76 -2.81 -1.94
N TRP A 44 0.17 -1.68 -2.22
CA TRP A 44 -1.28 -1.55 -2.22
C TRP A 44 -1.75 -0.70 -3.39
N TRP A 45 -3.04 -0.81 -3.69
CA TRP A 45 -3.63 -0.21 -4.87
C TRP A 45 -4.34 1.08 -4.50
N PHE A 46 -4.12 2.12 -5.28
CA PHE A 46 -4.90 3.36 -5.16
C PHE A 46 -6.28 3.14 -5.77
N ASP A 47 -7.22 2.69 -4.95
CA ASP A 47 -8.58 2.43 -5.40
C ASP A 47 -9.22 3.72 -5.91
N GLY A 48 -9.98 3.61 -7.00
CA GLY A 48 -10.59 4.76 -7.65
C GLY A 48 -9.67 5.55 -8.58
N CYS A 49 -8.39 5.20 -8.68
CA CYS A 49 -7.42 5.86 -9.57
C CYS A 49 -7.02 5.00 -10.76
N ASP A 50 -7.72 3.89 -10.98
CA ASP A 50 -7.44 2.94 -12.06
C ASP A 50 -8.32 3.22 -13.27
N ASP A 51 -8.33 4.46 -13.75
CA ASP A 51 -9.00 4.85 -14.97
C ASP A 51 -8.02 5.57 -15.90
N GLU A 52 -8.41 5.77 -17.12
CA GLU A 52 -7.56 6.41 -18.12
C GLU A 52 -7.19 7.84 -17.72
N GLU A 53 -8.13 8.58 -17.15
CA GLU A 53 -7.90 9.96 -16.72
C GLU A 53 -6.81 10.05 -15.65
N ASN A 54 -6.94 9.25 -14.59
CA ASN A 54 -5.96 9.25 -13.49
C ASN A 54 -4.60 8.68 -13.91
N ARG A 55 -4.60 7.65 -14.74
CA ARG A 55 -3.37 7.03 -15.24
C ARG A 55 -2.61 7.92 -16.24
N SER A 56 -3.28 8.91 -16.83
CA SER A 56 -2.67 9.82 -17.81
C SER A 56 -1.98 11.02 -17.19
N VAL A 57 -2.12 11.22 -15.89
CA VAL A 57 -1.50 12.35 -15.19
C VAL A 57 -0.01 12.11 -15.08
N LEU A 58 0.78 13.00 -15.68
CA LEU A 58 2.25 12.88 -15.72
C LEU A 58 2.96 13.98 -14.91
N GLU A 59 2.23 15.03 -14.54
CA GLU A 59 2.76 16.15 -13.76
C GLU A 59 1.76 16.56 -12.70
N ALA A 60 2.24 17.07 -11.59
CA ALA A 60 1.42 17.61 -10.51
C ALA A 60 2.07 18.85 -9.92
N GLU A 61 1.28 19.65 -9.19
CA GLU A 61 1.80 20.77 -8.44
C GLU A 61 2.78 20.27 -7.37
N SER A 62 3.88 21.01 -7.22
CA SER A 62 4.88 20.68 -6.23
C SER A 62 4.33 20.88 -4.83
N PRO A 63 4.44 19.89 -3.92
CA PRO A 63 4.09 20.08 -2.52
C PRO A 63 5.14 20.88 -1.74
N TYR A 64 6.26 21.21 -2.37
CA TYR A 64 7.38 21.90 -1.72
C TYR A 64 7.36 23.38 -2.01
N LYS A 65 7.52 24.21 -0.96
CA LYS A 65 7.51 25.67 -1.09
C LYS A 65 8.71 26.22 -1.87
N GLN A 66 9.82 25.52 -1.89
CA GLN A 66 11.07 25.95 -2.52
C GLN A 66 11.45 25.09 -3.74
N GLY A 67 10.51 24.35 -4.26
CA GLY A 67 10.72 23.54 -5.44
C GLY A 67 10.18 24.19 -6.72
N PRO A 68 10.27 23.51 -7.85
CA PRO A 68 9.61 23.94 -9.08
C PRO A 68 8.09 23.98 -8.88
N ASP A 69 7.39 24.79 -9.69
CA ASP A 69 5.93 24.89 -9.59
C ASP A 69 5.23 23.57 -9.87
N THR A 70 5.77 22.78 -10.80
CA THR A 70 5.27 21.44 -11.12
C THR A 70 6.39 20.43 -11.03
N MET A 71 6.01 19.19 -10.75
CA MET A 71 6.92 18.05 -10.69
C MET A 71 6.36 16.91 -11.52
N GLY A 72 7.24 16.13 -12.12
CA GLY A 72 6.83 14.88 -12.73
C GLY A 72 6.24 13.93 -11.67
N ILE A 73 5.27 13.16 -12.07
CA ILE A 73 4.55 12.27 -11.14
C ILE A 73 5.48 11.28 -10.44
N PHE A 74 6.52 10.81 -11.09
CA PHE A 74 7.47 9.86 -10.49
C PHE A 74 8.32 10.46 -9.37
N ALA A 75 8.36 11.80 -9.28
CA ALA A 75 9.01 12.49 -8.15
C ALA A 75 8.04 12.72 -6.99
N THR A 76 6.83 12.21 -7.06
CA THR A 76 5.76 12.38 -6.07
C THR A 76 5.21 11.02 -5.64
N ARG A 77 4.34 11.04 -4.64
CA ARG A 77 3.56 9.88 -4.21
C ARG A 77 2.08 10.03 -4.59
N SER A 78 1.79 10.83 -5.61
CA SER A 78 0.43 11.04 -6.09
C SER A 78 -0.23 9.72 -6.48
N PRO A 79 -1.50 9.51 -6.12
CA PRO A 79 -2.26 8.35 -6.60
C PRO A 79 -2.56 8.41 -8.09
N GLN A 80 -2.60 9.60 -8.67
CA GLN A 80 -2.79 9.80 -10.11
C GLN A 80 -1.47 9.55 -10.83
N ARG A 81 -1.30 8.34 -11.33
CA ARG A 81 -0.04 7.90 -11.96
C ARG A 81 -0.31 6.76 -12.94
N PRO A 82 0.66 6.46 -13.83
CA PRO A 82 0.46 5.40 -14.83
C PRO A 82 0.04 4.06 -14.24
N ASN A 83 0.64 3.65 -13.13
CA ASN A 83 0.24 2.45 -12.39
C ASN A 83 -0.09 2.87 -10.96
N PRO A 84 -1.37 2.77 -10.55
CA PRO A 84 -1.81 3.26 -9.24
C PRO A 84 -1.40 2.31 -8.10
N ILE A 85 -0.11 2.11 -7.97
CA ILE A 85 0.50 1.26 -6.95
C ILE A 85 1.18 2.14 -5.91
N ALA A 86 0.90 1.89 -4.66
CA ALA A 86 1.54 2.54 -3.52
C ALA A 86 2.45 1.56 -2.79
N LEU A 87 3.47 2.10 -2.16
CA LEU A 87 4.37 1.35 -1.30
C LEU A 87 4.40 2.01 0.07
N SER A 88 4.18 1.20 1.11
CA SER A 88 4.33 1.63 2.49
C SER A 88 5.22 0.65 3.24
N VAL A 89 6.18 1.20 3.98
CA VAL A 89 6.99 0.41 4.92
C VAL A 89 6.29 0.45 6.26
N VAL A 90 6.01 -0.71 6.83
CA VAL A 90 5.26 -0.82 8.07
C VAL A 90 6.05 -1.62 9.09
N GLN A 91 5.90 -1.28 10.36
CA GLN A 91 6.44 -2.08 11.45
C GLN A 91 5.49 -3.24 11.73
N ILE A 92 6.05 -4.45 11.80
CA ILE A 92 5.28 -5.63 12.17
C ILE A 92 5.18 -5.67 13.69
N LEU A 93 3.96 -5.60 14.22
CA LEU A 93 3.72 -5.69 15.67
C LEU A 93 3.49 -7.14 16.10
N TYR A 94 2.62 -7.86 15.39
CA TYR A 94 2.47 -9.31 15.54
C TYR A 94 1.80 -9.89 14.30
N ILE A 95 1.90 -11.20 14.15
CA ILE A 95 1.29 -11.94 13.05
C ILE A 95 0.40 -13.03 13.65
N ASP A 96 -0.86 -13.04 13.23
CA ASP A 96 -1.81 -14.09 13.59
C ASP A 96 -1.98 -15.02 12.41
N HIS A 97 -1.69 -16.29 12.60
CA HIS A 97 -1.79 -17.31 11.57
C HIS A 97 -3.15 -18.01 11.54
N GLU A 98 -4.09 -17.60 12.38
CA GLU A 98 -5.42 -18.18 12.41
C GLU A 98 -6.20 -17.87 11.12
N PRO A 99 -6.86 -18.87 10.51
CA PRO A 99 -7.54 -18.67 9.23
C PRO A 99 -8.66 -17.61 9.23
N VAL A 100 -9.23 -17.31 10.41
CA VAL A 100 -10.33 -16.37 10.56
C VAL A 100 -9.82 -14.95 10.86
N LEU A 101 -8.61 -14.84 11.39
CA LEU A 101 -8.03 -13.57 11.85
C LEU A 101 -6.57 -13.47 11.44
N SER A 102 -6.24 -13.78 10.19
CA SER A 102 -4.87 -13.60 9.72
C SER A 102 -4.55 -12.10 9.73
N THR A 103 -3.92 -11.68 10.80
CA THR A 103 -3.73 -10.27 11.09
C THR A 103 -2.25 -9.97 11.14
N LEU A 104 -1.82 -9.14 10.22
CA LEU A 104 -0.54 -8.45 10.34
C LEU A 104 -0.83 -7.11 11.00
N LEU A 105 -0.59 -7.00 12.30
CA LEU A 105 -0.75 -5.71 12.96
C LEU A 105 0.42 -4.82 12.61
N MET A 106 0.11 -3.64 12.12
CA MET A 106 1.08 -2.73 11.53
C MET A 106 1.00 -1.37 12.19
N GLN A 107 2.16 -0.78 12.44
CA GLN A 107 2.25 0.63 12.74
C GLN A 107 2.94 1.32 11.58
N MET A 108 2.25 2.28 10.96
CA MET A 108 2.85 3.12 9.94
C MET A 108 3.64 4.23 10.60
N PRO A 109 4.94 4.36 10.32
CA PRO A 109 5.69 5.53 10.77
C PRO A 109 5.26 6.74 9.94
N GLY A 110 4.64 7.74 10.60
CA GLY A 110 4.30 9.01 9.97
C GLY A 110 2.90 9.05 9.36
N ARG A 111 2.55 10.24 8.93
CA ARG A 111 1.21 10.68 8.58
C ARG A 111 0.44 9.75 7.64
N GLU A 112 -0.81 9.63 7.97
CA GLU A 112 -1.90 9.02 7.25
C GLU A 112 -1.84 9.23 5.74
N VAL A 113 -1.66 8.14 5.01
CA VAL A 113 -2.17 8.08 3.65
C VAL A 113 -3.30 7.08 3.68
N LEU A 114 -4.48 7.62 3.85
CA LEU A 114 -5.71 6.85 3.75
C LEU A 114 -5.92 6.51 2.28
N CYS A 115 -5.56 5.34 1.90
CA CYS A 115 -6.02 4.80 0.63
C CYS A 115 -6.44 3.36 0.85
N TRP A 116 -7.63 3.11 0.46
CA TRP A 116 -8.33 1.84 0.63
C TRP A 116 -8.08 0.94 -0.57
N ILE A 117 -7.80 -0.29 -0.31
CA ILE A 117 -7.87 -1.33 -1.33
C ILE A 117 -9.26 -1.94 -1.27
#